data_249198c4b2b895091a6038619c64b344
#
_entry.id   249198c4b2b895091a6038619c64b344
#
_cell.length_a   1.000
_cell.length_b   1.000
_cell.length_c   1.000
_cell.angle_alpha   90.00
_cell.angle_beta   90.00
_cell.angle_gamma   90.00
#
_symmetry.space_group_name_H-M   'P 1'
#
loop_
_entity.id
_entity.type
_entity.pdbx_description
1 polymer ?
#
loop_
_entity_poly.entity_id
_entity_poly.type
_entity_poly.pdbx_seq_one_letter_code
_entity_poly.pdbx_strand_id
1 'polypeptide(L)'
;RNDTKYGQTMGGVPAENVIRTDGLMAQAFPVREMGKVNQITLSEDIVDVSDNFVFLFENAGYMHQHAVYTSKISEAEEAPVLLGSILQKNADEKYYIPTEKMSKWTYLKGAKKIPRKSANGHEYMFSEGPIAFPDPWDRPGRTMLTSESTLNRSTHVVTDPGTGRLRLLTPVEAERLQGFDDEWTNTGMPDRMRYFCM
;
A
#
# COMPACT_ATOMS: atom_id res chain seq x y z
N ARG A 1 -3.35 7.94 13.78
CA ARG A 1 -3.55 8.14 14.24
C ARG A 1 -4.40 7.98 15.02
N ASN A 2 -4.65 8.10 15.54
CA ASN A 2 -5.18 8.03 16.29
C ASN A 2 -5.68 7.68 17.08
N ASP A 3 -5.47 7.79 17.15
CA ASP A 3 -5.84 7.23 17.95
C ASP A 3 -6.06 7.71 19.28
N THR A 4 -6.82 8.79 19.44
CA THR A 4 -7.36 9.20 20.71
C THR A 4 -7.98 8.05 21.45
N LYS A 5 -8.63 7.15 20.72
CA LYS A 5 -9.17 5.92 21.31
C LYS A 5 -8.06 5.00 21.82
N TYR A 6 -7.01 4.82 21.06
CA TYR A 6 -5.85 4.06 21.51
C TYR A 6 -5.07 4.79 22.60
N GLY A 7 -4.82 6.07 22.43
CA GLY A 7 -4.13 6.88 23.43
C GLY A 7 -4.88 6.95 24.77
N GLN A 8 -6.18 7.10 24.75
CA GLN A 8 -6.99 7.08 25.97
C GLN A 8 -7.01 5.71 26.64
N THR A 9 -7.10 4.66 25.84
CA THR A 9 -7.10 3.29 26.34
C THR A 9 -5.74 2.89 26.91
N MET A 10 -4.68 3.42 26.36
CA MET A 10 -3.31 3.09 26.76
C MET A 10 -2.70 4.10 27.74
N GLY A 11 -3.37 5.22 27.98
CA GLY A 11 -2.97 6.19 29.00
C GLY A 11 -2.94 5.56 30.37
N GLY A 12 -1.79 5.58 31.04
CA GLY A 12 -1.56 4.93 32.31
C GLY A 12 -1.43 3.41 32.26
N VAL A 13 -1.43 2.81 31.07
CA VAL A 13 -1.19 1.38 30.88
C VAL A 13 0.32 1.12 30.99
N PRO A 14 0.75 0.06 31.69
CA PRO A 14 2.15 -0.34 31.73
C PRO A 14 2.74 -0.54 30.34
N ALA A 15 4.04 -0.29 30.21
CA ALA A 15 4.72 -0.35 28.91
C ALA A 15 4.65 -1.72 28.23
N GLU A 16 4.51 -2.79 29.00
CA GLU A 16 4.31 -4.16 28.48
C GLU A 16 3.02 -4.34 27.69
N ASN A 17 2.06 -3.43 27.84
CA ASN A 17 0.77 -3.45 27.12
C ASN A 17 0.73 -2.49 25.93
N VAL A 18 1.88 -2.09 25.41
CA VAL A 18 1.99 -1.19 24.25
C VAL A 18 1.20 -1.71 23.05
N ILE A 19 1.24 -3.01 22.83
CA ILE A 19 0.52 -3.66 21.73
C ILE A 19 -0.66 -4.43 22.32
N ARG A 20 -1.84 -3.95 22.04
CA ARG A 20 -3.10 -4.59 22.46
C ARG A 20 -3.52 -5.63 21.42
N THR A 21 -4.19 -6.66 21.88
CA THR A 21 -4.74 -7.72 21.03
C THR A 21 -6.19 -7.50 20.64
N ASP A 22 -6.89 -6.55 21.27
CA ASP A 22 -8.33 -6.31 21.14
C ASP A 22 -8.66 -5.00 20.39
N GLY A 23 -7.67 -4.22 20.02
CA GLY A 23 -7.87 -2.96 19.30
C GLY A 23 -8.04 -3.14 17.80
N LEU A 24 -8.63 -2.15 17.14
CA LEU A 24 -8.87 -2.17 15.70
C LEU A 24 -7.57 -2.41 14.90
N MET A 25 -6.47 -1.74 15.28
CA MET A 25 -5.19 -1.90 14.60
C MET A 25 -4.58 -3.28 14.88
N ALA A 26 -4.74 -3.81 16.09
CA ALA A 26 -4.27 -5.15 16.42
C ALA A 26 -5.05 -6.24 15.66
N GLN A 27 -6.32 -6.02 15.37
CA GLN A 27 -7.12 -6.91 14.52
C GLN A 27 -6.69 -6.84 13.06
N ALA A 28 -6.35 -5.65 12.57
CA ALA A 28 -5.88 -5.46 11.21
C ALA A 28 -4.41 -5.94 11.00
N PHE A 29 -3.61 -5.88 12.06
CA PHE A 29 -2.19 -6.29 12.04
C PHE A 29 -1.89 -7.20 13.24
N PRO A 30 -2.37 -8.45 13.22
CA PRO A 30 -2.24 -9.36 14.35
C PRO A 30 -0.78 -9.69 14.64
N VAL A 31 -0.47 -9.76 15.94
CA VAL A 31 0.87 -10.04 16.45
C VAL A 31 0.92 -11.43 17.06
N ARG A 32 1.88 -12.23 16.65
CA ARG A 32 2.11 -13.56 17.20
C ARG A 32 2.93 -13.51 18.51
N GLU A 33 3.97 -12.70 18.51
CA GLU A 33 4.87 -12.57 19.64
C GLU A 33 5.29 -11.10 19.82
N MET A 34 5.45 -10.69 21.08
CA MET A 34 5.97 -9.39 21.45
C MET A 34 7.19 -9.56 22.34
N GLY A 35 8.29 -8.90 21.97
CA GLY A 35 9.53 -8.86 22.74
C GLY A 35 9.45 -7.88 23.91
N LYS A 36 10.61 -7.64 24.53
CA LYS A 36 10.75 -6.66 25.60
C LYS A 36 10.39 -5.26 25.09
N VAL A 37 9.57 -4.55 25.85
CA VAL A 37 9.27 -3.15 25.58
C VAL A 37 10.40 -2.28 26.11
N ASN A 38 10.94 -1.42 25.26
CA ASN A 38 11.88 -0.36 25.61
C ASN A 38 11.14 0.98 25.64
N GLN A 39 11.53 1.85 26.57
CA GLN A 39 10.90 3.17 26.74
C GLN A 39 11.95 4.24 26.89
N ILE A 40 11.67 5.42 26.32
CA ILE A 40 12.40 6.66 26.58
C ILE A 40 11.39 7.80 26.71
N THR A 41 11.65 8.73 27.63
CA THR A 41 10.91 9.98 27.73
C THR A 41 11.65 11.05 26.96
N LEU A 42 10.96 11.74 26.08
CA LEU A 42 11.52 12.84 25.30
C LEU A 42 11.58 14.13 26.09
N SER A 43 12.53 15.00 25.76
CA SER A 43 12.55 16.39 26.19
C SER A 43 11.30 17.12 25.68
N GLU A 44 10.83 18.13 26.42
CA GLU A 44 9.77 19.05 25.95
C GLU A 44 10.31 20.01 24.88
N ASP A 45 11.61 20.21 24.82
CA ASP A 45 12.26 21.04 23.82
C ASP A 45 12.45 20.24 22.51
N ILE A 46 11.74 20.62 21.47
CA ILE A 46 11.80 19.97 20.16
C ILE A 46 13.17 20.12 19.49
N VAL A 47 13.91 21.17 19.79
CA VAL A 47 15.26 21.38 19.26
C VAL A 47 16.21 20.38 19.90
N ASP A 48 16.13 20.22 21.22
CA ASP A 48 16.91 19.22 21.94
C ASP A 48 16.61 17.81 21.44
N VAL A 49 15.33 17.49 21.25
CA VAL A 49 14.93 16.18 20.67
C VAL A 49 15.51 16.01 19.28
N SER A 50 15.47 17.04 18.43
CA SER A 50 15.99 16.96 17.06
C SER A 50 17.50 16.74 17.02
N ASP A 51 18.24 17.40 17.93
CA ASP A 51 19.70 17.39 17.90
C ASP A 51 20.29 16.21 18.67
N ASN A 52 19.64 15.76 19.74
CA ASN A 52 20.21 14.82 20.69
C ASN A 52 19.46 13.49 20.79
N PHE A 53 18.36 13.30 20.06
CA PHE A 53 17.59 12.08 20.15
C PHE A 53 18.35 10.88 19.59
N VAL A 54 18.72 9.95 20.46
CA VAL A 54 19.33 8.66 20.11
C VAL A 54 18.58 7.55 20.84
N PHE A 55 17.84 6.75 20.09
CA PHE A 55 17.09 5.64 20.64
C PHE A 55 16.94 4.53 19.60
N LEU A 56 17.10 3.29 20.02
CA LEU A 56 16.89 2.14 19.16
C LEU A 56 15.40 1.87 19.00
N PHE A 57 14.87 2.21 17.84
CA PHE A 57 13.51 1.81 17.46
C PHE A 57 13.50 0.36 17.00
N GLU A 58 12.57 -0.41 17.54
CA GLU A 58 12.21 -1.72 17.04
C GLU A 58 11.17 -1.61 15.92
N ASN A 59 10.63 -2.74 15.49
CA ASN A 59 9.67 -2.74 14.37
C ASN A 59 8.23 -2.37 14.74
N ALA A 60 7.93 -2.18 16.03
CA ALA A 60 6.66 -1.64 16.48
C ALA A 60 6.83 -0.70 17.66
N GLY A 61 5.93 0.29 17.76
CA GLY A 61 5.94 1.23 18.87
C GLY A 61 4.89 2.33 18.75
N TYR A 62 4.78 3.13 19.76
CA TYR A 62 3.95 4.32 19.78
C TYR A 62 4.53 5.41 20.70
N MET A 63 4.04 6.61 20.56
CA MET A 63 4.37 7.74 21.45
C MET A 63 3.11 8.23 22.14
N HIS A 64 3.24 8.46 23.45
CA HIS A 64 2.19 9.06 24.27
C HIS A 64 2.79 9.91 25.38
N GLN A 65 2.29 11.15 25.55
CA GLN A 65 2.75 12.08 26.58
C GLN A 65 4.28 12.17 26.69
N HIS A 66 4.94 12.47 25.58
CA HIS A 66 6.41 12.55 25.46
C HIS A 66 7.18 11.23 25.75
N ALA A 67 6.52 10.15 26.02
CA ALA A 67 7.16 8.85 26.16
C ALA A 67 7.01 8.02 24.85
N VAL A 68 8.14 7.52 24.36
CA VAL A 68 8.21 6.61 23.22
C VAL A 68 8.37 5.21 23.76
N TYR A 69 7.52 4.32 23.31
CA TYR A 69 7.55 2.89 23.61
C TYR A 69 7.83 2.13 22.33
N THR A 70 8.72 1.16 22.37
CA THR A 70 9.00 0.32 21.19
C THR A 70 9.31 -1.10 21.60
N SER A 71 8.95 -2.05 20.75
CA SER A 71 9.15 -3.46 20.96
C SER A 71 9.40 -4.19 19.64
N LYS A 72 10.18 -5.23 19.68
CA LYS A 72 10.29 -6.16 18.56
C LYS A 72 9.10 -7.11 18.60
N ILE A 73 8.33 -7.12 17.52
CA ILE A 73 7.20 -8.03 17.35
C ILE A 73 7.45 -9.00 16.21
N SER A 74 6.79 -10.15 16.27
CA SER A 74 6.60 -11.05 15.13
C SER A 74 5.16 -11.01 14.70
N GLU A 75 4.94 -10.78 13.41
CA GLU A 75 3.61 -10.75 12.84
C GLU A 75 2.98 -12.16 12.87
N ALA A 76 1.66 -12.22 12.95
CA ALA A 76 0.95 -13.46 12.72
C ALA A 76 0.98 -13.80 11.22
N GLU A 77 1.06 -15.07 10.91
CA GLU A 77 0.96 -15.52 9.52
C GLU A 77 -0.50 -15.44 9.08
N GLU A 78 -0.74 -14.69 8.01
CA GLU A 78 -2.05 -14.53 7.40
C GLU A 78 -2.00 -15.00 5.94
N ALA A 79 -3.10 -15.60 5.50
CA ALA A 79 -3.23 -15.94 4.10
C ALA A 79 -3.38 -14.65 3.27
N PRO A 80 -2.55 -14.41 2.26
CA PRO A 80 -2.63 -13.19 1.47
C PRO A 80 -3.92 -13.14 0.66
N VAL A 81 -4.51 -11.96 0.52
CA VAL A 81 -5.61 -11.72 -0.42
C VAL A 81 -5.03 -11.71 -1.83
N LEU A 82 -5.44 -12.64 -2.64
CA LEU A 82 -4.95 -12.79 -4.01
C LEU A 82 -5.68 -11.85 -4.95
N LEU A 83 -4.97 -11.30 -5.95
CA LEU A 83 -5.57 -10.41 -6.95
C LEU A 83 -6.79 -11.04 -7.62
N GLY A 84 -6.73 -12.33 -7.93
CA GLY A 84 -7.84 -13.05 -8.56
C GLY A 84 -9.13 -13.07 -7.74
N SER A 85 -9.04 -13.01 -6.40
CA SER A 85 -10.21 -13.05 -5.52
C SER A 85 -11.03 -11.75 -5.51
N ILE A 86 -10.44 -10.63 -5.91
CA ILE A 86 -11.13 -9.34 -5.94
C ILE A 86 -11.73 -9.01 -7.31
N LEU A 87 -11.41 -9.79 -8.36
CA LEU A 87 -11.84 -9.48 -9.73
C LEU A 87 -13.33 -9.75 -9.94
N GLN A 88 -13.97 -8.83 -10.64
CA GLN A 88 -15.31 -8.97 -11.18
C GLN A 88 -15.28 -9.77 -12.47
N LYS A 89 -16.39 -10.44 -12.79
CA LYS A 89 -16.57 -11.12 -14.08
C LYS A 89 -17.31 -10.17 -15.03
N ASN A 90 -16.92 -10.20 -16.30
CA ASN A 90 -17.61 -9.45 -17.37
C ASN A 90 -17.74 -7.96 -17.04
N ALA A 91 -16.60 -7.29 -16.82
CA ALA A 91 -16.55 -5.86 -16.64
C ALA A 91 -17.08 -5.12 -17.87
N ASP A 92 -17.48 -3.85 -17.71
CA ASP A 92 -17.93 -2.99 -18.83
C ASP A 92 -16.86 -2.90 -19.92
N GLU A 93 -17.33 -2.79 -21.18
CA GLU A 93 -16.43 -2.76 -22.36
C GLU A 93 -15.39 -1.63 -22.28
N LYS A 94 -15.70 -0.53 -21.61
CA LYS A 94 -14.80 0.62 -21.45
C LYS A 94 -13.49 0.30 -20.72
N TYR A 95 -13.44 -0.79 -19.96
CA TYR A 95 -12.22 -1.22 -19.23
C TYR A 95 -11.32 -2.12 -20.05
N TYR A 96 -11.83 -2.75 -21.11
CA TYR A 96 -11.01 -3.64 -21.93
C TYR A 96 -9.98 -2.88 -22.75
N ILE A 97 -8.81 -3.48 -22.90
CA ILE A 97 -7.73 -2.89 -23.69
C ILE A 97 -7.98 -3.14 -25.17
N PRO A 98 -8.15 -2.09 -25.99
CA PRO A 98 -8.24 -2.23 -27.42
C PRO A 98 -6.98 -2.83 -28.02
N THR A 99 -7.14 -3.66 -29.05
CA THR A 99 -6.03 -4.38 -29.70
C THR A 99 -4.94 -3.44 -30.20
N GLU A 100 -5.32 -2.30 -30.75
CA GLU A 100 -4.39 -1.29 -31.26
C GLU A 100 -3.51 -0.65 -30.16
N LYS A 101 -3.89 -0.75 -28.89
CA LYS A 101 -3.10 -0.24 -27.76
C LYS A 101 -2.19 -1.29 -27.13
N MET A 102 -2.32 -2.54 -27.54
CA MET A 102 -1.60 -3.65 -26.92
C MET A 102 -0.07 -3.49 -27.01
N SER A 103 0.44 -3.06 -28.16
CA SER A 103 1.88 -2.82 -28.35
C SER A 103 2.45 -1.78 -27.38
N LYS A 104 1.66 -0.74 -27.06
CA LYS A 104 2.05 0.29 -26.09
C LYS A 104 2.11 -0.28 -24.68
N TRP A 105 1.14 -1.11 -24.31
CA TRP A 105 1.14 -1.78 -23.00
C TRP A 105 2.33 -2.73 -22.86
N THR A 106 2.59 -3.56 -23.86
CA THR A 106 3.75 -4.46 -23.87
C THR A 106 5.05 -3.68 -23.73
N TYR A 107 5.20 -2.57 -24.44
CA TYR A 107 6.37 -1.70 -24.31
C TYR A 107 6.50 -1.09 -22.91
N LEU A 108 5.41 -0.58 -22.33
CA LEU A 108 5.43 0.03 -20.99
C LEU A 108 5.78 -0.99 -19.91
N LYS A 109 5.27 -2.21 -20.00
CA LYS A 109 5.50 -3.28 -19.03
C LYS A 109 6.85 -3.98 -19.20
N GLY A 110 7.45 -3.89 -20.38
CA GLY A 110 8.71 -4.53 -20.69
C GLY A 110 9.92 -3.90 -20.00
N ALA A 111 11.03 -4.62 -20.02
CA ALA A 111 12.32 -4.11 -19.59
C ALA A 111 12.83 -3.03 -20.57
N LYS A 112 13.52 -2.04 -20.04
CA LYS A 112 14.10 -0.95 -20.82
C LYS A 112 15.53 -0.64 -20.38
N LYS A 113 16.37 -0.32 -21.36
CA LYS A 113 17.67 0.31 -21.14
C LYS A 113 17.78 1.47 -22.13
N ILE A 114 17.75 2.68 -21.63
CA ILE A 114 17.67 3.90 -22.45
C ILE A 114 18.80 4.84 -22.02
N PRO A 115 19.69 5.26 -22.94
CA PRO A 115 20.67 6.29 -22.61
C PRO A 115 19.93 7.60 -22.32
N ARG A 116 20.28 8.24 -21.23
CA ARG A 116 19.74 9.53 -20.79
C ARG A 116 20.86 10.48 -20.43
N LYS A 117 20.56 11.76 -20.52
CA LYS A 117 21.45 12.85 -20.12
C LYS A 117 20.73 13.69 -19.06
N SER A 118 21.38 13.90 -17.94
CA SER A 118 20.85 14.75 -16.86
C SER A 118 21.04 16.23 -17.20
N ALA A 119 20.38 17.12 -16.46
CA ALA A 119 20.45 18.57 -16.68
C ALA A 119 21.88 19.14 -16.56
N ASN A 120 22.74 18.51 -15.79
CA ASN A 120 24.16 18.89 -15.63
C ASN A 120 25.08 18.24 -16.67
N GLY A 121 24.54 17.61 -17.72
CA GLY A 121 25.29 17.03 -18.80
C GLY A 121 25.81 15.60 -18.60
N HIS A 122 25.63 15.03 -17.41
CA HIS A 122 26.03 13.63 -17.13
C HIS A 122 25.18 12.62 -17.91
N GLU A 123 25.86 11.74 -18.64
CA GLU A 123 25.21 10.66 -19.40
C GLU A 123 25.11 9.39 -18.54
N TYR A 124 23.95 8.79 -18.51
CA TYR A 124 23.70 7.55 -17.76
C TYR A 124 22.74 6.62 -18.49
N MET A 125 22.83 5.34 -18.18
CA MET A 125 21.89 4.34 -18.69
C MET A 125 20.71 4.18 -17.75
N PHE A 126 19.54 4.72 -18.13
CA PHE A 126 18.30 4.46 -17.43
C PHE A 126 17.88 3.02 -17.67
N SER A 127 17.69 2.26 -16.59
CA SER A 127 17.32 0.85 -16.65
C SER A 127 16.05 0.59 -15.84
N GLU A 128 15.08 -0.06 -16.45
CA GLU A 128 13.89 -0.59 -15.80
C GLU A 128 13.78 -2.08 -16.05
N GLY A 129 13.54 -2.87 -14.98
CA GLY A 129 13.18 -4.29 -15.10
C GLY A 129 11.76 -4.48 -15.66
N PRO A 130 11.35 -5.68 -16.09
CA PRO A 130 9.98 -5.93 -16.53
C PRO A 130 8.99 -5.92 -15.37
N ILE A 131 7.72 -5.63 -15.66
CA ILE A 131 6.58 -5.85 -14.77
C ILE A 131 5.72 -6.94 -15.41
N ALA A 132 5.09 -7.78 -14.58
CA ALA A 132 4.19 -8.81 -15.06
C ALA A 132 3.08 -8.21 -15.95
N PHE A 133 2.77 -8.89 -17.05
CA PHE A 133 1.73 -8.49 -17.99
C PHE A 133 1.13 -9.72 -18.67
N PRO A 134 -0.14 -10.05 -18.36
CA PRO A 134 -0.99 -9.43 -17.33
C PRO A 134 -0.49 -9.67 -15.90
N ASP A 135 -1.06 -8.93 -14.95
CA ASP A 135 -0.81 -9.15 -13.52
C ASP A 135 -1.38 -10.52 -13.10
N PRO A 136 -0.62 -11.34 -12.37
CA PRO A 136 -1.02 -12.71 -12.04
C PRO A 136 -2.11 -12.73 -10.95
N TRP A 137 -3.06 -13.66 -11.07
CA TRP A 137 -4.17 -13.81 -10.14
C TRP A 137 -3.80 -14.49 -8.82
N ASP A 138 -2.76 -15.30 -8.85
CA ASP A 138 -2.31 -16.16 -7.76
C ASP A 138 -1.38 -15.46 -6.76
N ARG A 139 -1.31 -14.15 -6.83
CA ARG A 139 -0.49 -13.30 -5.97
C ARG A 139 -1.27 -12.08 -5.49
N PRO A 140 -0.85 -11.45 -4.38
CA PRO A 140 -1.36 -10.13 -4.00
C PRO A 140 -1.17 -9.12 -5.13
N GLY A 141 -2.11 -8.20 -5.24
CA GLY A 141 -1.98 -7.07 -6.16
C GLY A 141 -0.78 -6.21 -5.80
N ARG A 142 -0.19 -5.56 -6.81
CA ARG A 142 0.89 -4.59 -6.59
C ARG A 142 0.33 -3.33 -5.92
N THR A 143 1.21 -2.48 -5.40
CA THR A 143 0.82 -1.15 -4.92
C THR A 143 0.12 -0.37 -6.05
N MET A 144 -1.07 0.12 -5.77
CA MET A 144 -1.83 0.96 -6.67
C MET A 144 -1.34 2.41 -6.59
N LEU A 145 -1.37 3.11 -7.72
CA LEU A 145 -1.09 4.54 -7.80
C LEU A 145 -2.33 5.31 -8.23
N THR A 146 -2.40 6.59 -7.89
CA THR A 146 -3.50 7.48 -8.29
C THR A 146 -3.72 7.58 -9.81
N SER A 147 -2.76 7.13 -10.61
CA SER A 147 -2.84 7.03 -12.07
C SER A 147 -3.38 5.71 -12.59
N GLU A 148 -4.03 4.90 -11.76
CA GLU A 148 -4.43 3.51 -12.04
C GLU A 148 -5.24 3.34 -13.34
N SER A 149 -6.12 4.27 -13.64
CA SER A 149 -6.97 4.19 -14.85
C SER A 149 -6.29 4.63 -16.14
N THR A 150 -5.01 4.98 -16.12
CA THR A 150 -4.32 5.56 -17.27
C THR A 150 -3.33 4.59 -17.94
N LEU A 151 -2.92 4.91 -19.17
CA LEU A 151 -1.84 4.18 -19.85
C LEU A 151 -0.50 4.46 -19.15
N ASN A 152 -0.23 3.73 -18.11
CA ASN A 152 0.92 3.89 -17.25
C ASN A 152 1.57 2.53 -16.95
N ARG A 153 2.88 2.53 -16.73
CA ARG A 153 3.63 1.33 -16.38
C ARG A 153 3.09 0.64 -15.12
N SER A 154 2.70 1.42 -14.12
CA SER A 154 2.25 0.92 -12.81
C SER A 154 0.79 0.47 -12.78
N THR A 155 -0.04 0.89 -13.75
CA THR A 155 -1.45 0.48 -13.85
C THR A 155 -1.58 -1.03 -13.93
N HIS A 156 -2.50 -1.61 -13.19
CA HIS A 156 -2.79 -3.04 -13.25
C HIS A 156 -3.49 -3.39 -14.58
N VAL A 157 -3.05 -4.49 -15.15
CA VAL A 157 -3.72 -5.09 -16.31
C VAL A 157 -3.97 -6.55 -15.96
N VAL A 158 -5.21 -6.95 -15.97
CA VAL A 158 -5.64 -8.29 -15.60
C VAL A 158 -6.32 -8.99 -16.77
N THR A 159 -6.35 -10.32 -16.73
CA THR A 159 -7.23 -11.09 -17.59
C THR A 159 -8.62 -11.11 -16.97
N ASP A 160 -9.64 -10.78 -17.71
CA ASP A 160 -11.01 -10.86 -17.20
C ASP A 160 -11.45 -12.31 -16.97
N PRO A 161 -11.97 -12.66 -15.78
CA PRO A 161 -12.34 -14.04 -15.46
C PRO A 161 -13.48 -14.61 -16.29
N GLY A 162 -14.32 -13.76 -16.87
CA GLY A 162 -15.46 -14.19 -17.69
C GLY A 162 -15.14 -14.33 -19.17
N THR A 163 -14.36 -13.37 -19.71
CA THR A 163 -14.12 -13.26 -21.16
C THR A 163 -12.73 -13.69 -21.60
N GLY A 164 -11.76 -13.79 -20.68
CA GLY A 164 -10.36 -14.05 -21.00
C GLY A 164 -9.62 -12.87 -21.67
N ARG A 165 -10.28 -11.73 -21.87
CA ARG A 165 -9.68 -10.54 -22.48
C ARG A 165 -8.88 -9.75 -21.45
N LEU A 166 -7.89 -9.00 -21.92
CA LEU A 166 -7.10 -8.09 -21.05
C LEU A 166 -7.86 -6.79 -20.80
N ARG A 167 -7.86 -6.36 -19.55
CA ARG A 167 -8.49 -5.13 -19.12
C ARG A 167 -7.81 -4.46 -17.92
N LEU A 168 -8.18 -3.23 -17.66
CA LEU A 168 -7.84 -2.51 -16.44
C LEU A 168 -8.71 -3.00 -15.27
N LEU A 169 -8.32 -2.69 -14.05
CA LEU A 169 -9.20 -2.85 -12.89
C LEU A 169 -10.40 -1.90 -13.02
N THR A 170 -11.57 -2.33 -12.54
CA THR A 170 -12.71 -1.44 -12.35
C THR A 170 -12.51 -0.61 -11.07
N PRO A 171 -13.26 0.49 -10.86
CA PRO A 171 -13.22 1.22 -9.60
C PRO A 171 -13.53 0.35 -8.38
N VAL A 172 -14.49 -0.56 -8.48
CA VAL A 172 -14.85 -1.50 -7.40
C VAL A 172 -13.70 -2.45 -7.07
N GLU A 173 -13.00 -2.96 -8.08
CA GLU A 173 -11.83 -3.80 -7.85
C GLU A 173 -10.67 -3.02 -7.21
N ALA A 174 -10.53 -1.75 -7.57
CA ALA A 174 -9.56 -0.86 -6.96
C ALA A 174 -9.92 -0.56 -5.49
N GLU A 175 -11.21 -0.37 -5.18
CA GLU A 175 -11.72 -0.26 -3.81
C GLU A 175 -11.37 -1.51 -2.98
N ARG A 176 -11.67 -2.70 -3.52
CA ARG A 176 -11.34 -3.98 -2.88
C ARG A 176 -9.83 -4.16 -2.67
N LEU A 177 -9.02 -3.73 -3.65
CA LEU A 177 -7.55 -3.79 -3.56
C LEU A 177 -7.00 -2.92 -2.42
N GLN A 178 -7.68 -1.83 -2.10
CA GLN A 178 -7.34 -0.93 -1.01
C GLN A 178 -8.07 -1.27 0.31
N GLY A 179 -8.92 -2.31 0.34
CA GLY A 179 -9.64 -2.73 1.53
C GLY A 179 -10.89 -1.92 1.84
N PHE A 180 -11.42 -1.17 0.87
CA PHE A 180 -12.71 -0.50 0.98
C PHE A 180 -13.86 -1.44 0.61
N ASP A 181 -15.04 -1.13 1.12
CA ASP A 181 -16.28 -1.77 0.69
C ASP A 181 -16.60 -1.42 -0.78
N ASP A 182 -17.34 -2.30 -1.45
CA ASP A 182 -17.79 -2.06 -2.80
C ASP A 182 -18.59 -0.76 -2.90
N GLU A 183 -18.33 -0.01 -3.97
CA GLU A 183 -19.00 1.27 -4.24
C GLU A 183 -18.73 2.38 -3.21
N TRP A 184 -17.71 2.24 -2.38
CA TRP A 184 -17.32 3.24 -1.37
C TRP A 184 -17.08 4.64 -1.97
N THR A 185 -16.44 4.70 -3.13
CA THR A 185 -16.16 5.96 -3.82
C THR A 185 -17.24 6.37 -4.81
N ASN A 186 -18.36 5.61 -4.92
CA ASN A 186 -19.45 5.90 -5.86
C ASN A 186 -20.38 7.03 -5.36
N THR A 187 -19.88 8.23 -5.29
CA THR A 187 -20.60 9.43 -4.84
C THR A 187 -21.10 10.29 -6.00
N GLY A 188 -21.21 9.71 -7.21
CA GLY A 188 -21.56 10.44 -8.44
C GLY A 188 -20.35 11.06 -9.15
N MET A 189 -19.13 10.82 -8.67
CA MET A 189 -17.92 11.26 -9.35
C MET A 189 -17.54 10.35 -10.53
N PRO A 190 -16.85 10.87 -11.56
CA PRO A 190 -16.33 10.05 -12.65
C PRO A 190 -15.33 9.01 -12.17
N ASP A 191 -15.23 7.86 -12.86
CA ASP A 191 -14.31 6.76 -12.52
C ASP A 191 -12.88 7.24 -12.30
N ARG A 192 -12.37 8.17 -13.09
CA ARG A 192 -11.03 8.73 -12.94
C ARG A 192 -10.81 9.33 -11.54
N MET A 193 -11.83 9.99 -10.99
CA MET A 193 -11.73 10.57 -9.65
C MET A 193 -11.83 9.49 -8.58
N ARG A 194 -12.60 8.44 -8.83
CA ARG A 194 -12.67 7.28 -7.92
C ARG A 194 -11.28 6.67 -7.70
N TYR A 195 -10.52 6.40 -8.77
CA TYR A 195 -9.13 5.89 -8.65
C TYR A 195 -8.18 6.88 -7.97
N PHE A 196 -8.41 8.17 -8.13
CA PHE A 196 -7.57 9.19 -7.50
C PHE A 196 -7.79 9.29 -5.99
N CYS A 197 -9.01 9.03 -5.52
CA CYS A 197 -9.39 9.14 -4.11
C CYS A 197 -9.04 7.89 -3.27
N MET A 198 -8.60 6.83 -3.93
CA MET A 198 -8.11 5.60 -3.29
C MET A 198 -6.59 5.61 -3.25
#